data_259662360cae2ee5ced6a6a62109a125
#
_entry.id   259662360cae2ee5ced6a6a62109a125
#
_cell.length_a   1.000
_cell.length_b   1.000
_cell.length_c   1.000
_cell.angle_alpha   90.00
_cell.angle_beta   90.00
_cell.angle_gamma   90.00
#
_symmetry.space_group_name_H-M   'P 1'
#
loop_
_entity.id
_entity.type
_entity.pdbx_description
1 polymer ?
#
loop_
_entity_poly.entity_id
_entity_poly.type
_entity_poly.pdbx_seq_one_letter_code
_entity_poly.pdbx_strand_id
1 'polypeptide(L)'
;MPQSVNGHANGGDLERIAVKVGQKIHVILVTDIMYIQSDGDYVQIMTDQHNYIKEETMKYFETNLPADRFVRVHRSYIVNVEKILRIELYEKQSQMLTLKNGDKIRASASGYKALRTVLNL
;
A
#
# COMPACT_ATOMS: atom_id res chain seq x y z
N MET A 1 -19.77 8.37 16.65
CA MET A 1 -19.54 8.08 16.11
C MET A 1 -19.53 7.54 15.62
N PRO A 2 -19.70 7.49 15.63
CA PRO A 2 -19.59 6.90 15.05
C PRO A 2 -19.50 6.25 14.41
N GLN A 3 -19.46 6.03 14.26
CA GLN A 3 -19.23 5.49 13.63
C GLN A 3 -19.28 4.85 12.87
N SER A 4 -19.46 4.72 12.78
CA SER A 4 -19.37 4.26 12.07
C SER A 4 -19.38 3.63 11.41
N VAL A 5 -19.59 3.34 11.31
CA VAL A 5 -19.46 2.76 10.67
C VAL A 5 -19.49 2.34 9.83
N ASN A 6 -19.69 2.15 9.63
CA ASN A 6 -19.68 1.64 8.74
C ASN A 6 -19.49 1.24 7.65
N GLY A 7 -19.97 0.96 7.71
CA GLY A 7 -20.04 -0.01 6.61
C GLY A 7 -19.05 0.26 5.52
N HIS A 8 -18.03 -0.46 5.50
CA HIS A 8 -16.95 -0.21 4.58
C HIS A 8 -16.75 -1.43 3.72
N ALA A 9 -17.76 -1.75 2.97
CA ALA A 9 -17.79 -2.99 2.22
C ALA A 9 -16.72 -3.02 1.15
N ASN A 10 -16.31 -1.85 0.63
CA ASN A 10 -15.42 -1.79 -0.53
C ASN A 10 -14.04 -1.32 -0.15
N GLY A 11 -13.55 -1.79 0.95
CA GLY A 11 -12.27 -1.37 1.45
C GLY A 11 -12.46 -0.48 2.66
N GLY A 12 -11.39 -0.01 3.21
CA GLY A 12 -11.43 0.73 4.42
C GLY A 12 -11.34 2.23 4.21
N ASP A 13 -11.35 2.92 5.33
CA ASP A 13 -11.18 4.36 5.33
C ASP A 13 -10.10 4.79 6.29
N LEU A 14 -9.12 3.94 6.50
CA LEU A 14 -7.99 4.27 7.35
C LEU A 14 -7.30 5.51 6.81
N GLU A 15 -7.14 6.54 7.66
CA GLU A 15 -6.57 7.81 7.24
C GLU A 15 -5.19 8.03 7.80
N ARG A 16 -4.84 7.36 8.88
CA ARG A 16 -3.54 7.52 9.52
C ARG A 16 -3.15 6.25 10.22
N ILE A 17 -1.85 6.07 10.39
CA ILE A 17 -1.28 4.90 11.04
C ILE A 17 -0.35 5.39 12.12
N ALA A 18 -0.48 4.86 13.33
CA ALA A 18 0.42 5.20 14.43
C ALA A 18 1.49 4.14 14.53
N VAL A 19 2.74 4.58 14.62
CA VAL A 19 3.88 3.67 14.74
C VAL A 19 4.74 4.12 15.91
N LYS A 20 5.00 3.20 16.83
CA LYS A 20 5.83 3.51 17.99
C LYS A 20 7.29 3.26 17.64
N VAL A 21 8.12 4.28 17.85
CA VAL A 21 9.56 4.19 17.63
C VAL A 21 10.23 4.72 18.89
N GLY A 22 10.78 3.81 19.69
CA GLY A 22 11.37 4.19 20.96
C GLY A 22 10.31 4.76 21.90
N GLN A 23 10.51 5.97 22.35
CA GLN A 23 9.59 6.64 23.24
C GLN A 23 8.65 7.59 22.50
N LYS A 24 8.62 7.50 21.18
CA LYS A 24 7.81 8.39 20.36
C LYS A 24 6.77 7.60 19.59
N ILE A 25 5.64 8.22 19.34
CA ILE A 25 4.63 7.66 18.45
C ILE A 25 4.55 8.58 17.26
N HIS A 26 4.86 8.02 16.09
CA HIS A 26 4.76 8.73 14.83
C HIS A 26 3.38 8.49 14.23
N VAL A 27 2.75 9.55 13.78
CA VAL A 27 1.45 9.45 13.11
C VAL A 27 1.69 9.71 11.64
N ILE A 28 1.45 8.69 10.83
CA ILE A 28 1.71 8.73 9.40
C ILE A 28 0.38 8.90 8.68
N LEU A 29 0.27 9.92 7.87
CA LEU A 29 -0.93 10.08 7.04
C LEU A 29 -0.88 9.06 5.92
N VAL A 30 -2.00 8.42 5.67
CA VAL A 30 -2.08 7.38 4.64
C VAL A 30 -1.73 7.97 3.27
N THR A 31 -2.06 9.24 3.04
CA THR A 31 -1.71 9.89 1.78
C THR A 31 -0.20 10.04 1.57
N ASP A 32 0.59 9.94 2.63
CA ASP A 32 2.05 10.05 2.53
C ASP A 32 2.72 8.72 2.28
N ILE A 33 1.98 7.63 2.31
CA ILE A 33 2.55 6.29 2.13
C ILE A 33 2.77 6.02 0.66
N MET A 34 3.99 5.61 0.33
CA MET A 34 4.33 5.16 -1.02
C MET A 34 3.89 3.73 -1.23
N TYR A 35 4.28 2.86 -0.32
CA TYR A 35 3.88 1.46 -0.37
C TYR A 35 4.16 0.80 0.97
N ILE A 36 3.60 -0.39 1.14
CA ILE A 36 3.81 -1.21 2.33
C ILE A 36 4.38 -2.53 1.87
N GLN A 37 5.43 -2.98 2.53
CA GLN A 37 6.16 -4.18 2.17
C GLN A 37 6.12 -5.15 3.35
N SER A 38 5.87 -6.43 3.07
CA SER A 38 5.89 -7.44 4.12
C SER A 38 7.33 -7.71 4.55
N ASP A 39 7.49 -8.03 5.83
CA ASP A 39 8.80 -8.28 6.41
C ASP A 39 8.62 -9.23 7.60
N GLY A 40 8.43 -10.53 7.32
CA GLY A 40 8.17 -11.50 8.36
C GLY A 40 6.87 -11.20 9.08
N ASP A 41 6.95 -11.06 10.40
CA ASP A 41 5.79 -10.76 11.22
C ASP A 41 5.50 -9.26 11.25
N TYR A 42 6.26 -8.47 10.52
CA TYR A 42 6.15 -7.01 10.50
C TYR A 42 5.88 -6.56 9.08
N VAL A 43 5.55 -5.28 8.97
CA VAL A 43 5.51 -4.62 7.67
C VAL A 43 6.42 -3.40 7.75
N GLN A 44 6.93 -3.01 6.59
CA GLN A 44 7.63 -1.74 6.45
C GLN A 44 6.71 -0.79 5.71
N ILE A 45 6.47 0.36 6.33
CA ILE A 45 5.62 1.41 5.75
C ILE A 45 6.57 2.43 5.17
N MET A 46 6.58 2.54 3.84
CA MET A 46 7.55 3.37 3.12
C MET A 46 6.92 4.69 2.76
N THR A 47 7.53 5.77 3.23
CA THR A 47 7.14 7.12 2.84
C THR A 47 8.31 7.75 2.08
N ASP A 48 8.13 8.97 1.60
CA ASP A 48 9.20 9.65 0.86
C ASP A 48 10.48 9.79 1.66
N GLN A 49 10.35 9.97 2.95
CA GLN A 49 11.49 10.36 3.77
C GLN A 49 11.94 9.31 4.74
N HIS A 50 11.04 8.40 5.12
CA HIS A 50 11.35 7.42 6.14
C HIS A 50 10.65 6.12 5.83
N ASN A 51 11.18 5.05 6.40
CA ASN A 51 10.42 3.81 6.47
C ASN A 51 10.22 3.47 7.94
N TYR A 52 9.03 2.96 8.23
CA TYR A 52 8.65 2.63 9.59
C TYR A 52 8.32 1.15 9.64
N ILE A 53 8.66 0.51 10.75
CA ILE A 53 8.39 -0.92 10.94
C ILE A 53 7.26 -1.04 11.94
N LYS A 54 6.26 -1.86 11.59
CA LYS A 54 5.11 -2.07 12.45
C LYS A 54 4.76 -3.54 12.45
N GLU A 55 4.43 -4.06 13.63
CA GLU A 55 3.95 -5.43 13.77
C GLU A 55 2.49 -5.45 13.35
N GLU A 56 2.25 -5.90 12.12
CA GLU A 56 0.92 -5.96 11.57
C GLU A 56 0.95 -6.85 10.33
N THR A 57 -0.20 -7.28 9.86
CA THR A 57 -0.29 -8.16 8.70
C THR A 57 -0.60 -7.36 7.45
N MET A 58 -0.19 -7.91 6.31
CA MET A 58 -0.56 -7.34 5.01
C MET A 58 -2.07 -7.38 4.83
N LYS A 59 -2.71 -8.43 5.34
CA LYS A 59 -4.16 -8.55 5.24
C LYS A 59 -4.88 -7.41 5.96
N TYR A 60 -4.37 -7.00 7.11
CA TYR A 60 -4.95 -5.88 7.83
C TYR A 60 -4.96 -4.63 6.95
N PHE A 61 -3.83 -4.33 6.32
CA PHE A 61 -3.74 -3.14 5.49
C PHE A 61 -4.54 -3.28 4.21
N GLU A 62 -4.57 -4.47 3.63
CA GLU A 62 -5.38 -4.71 2.44
C GLU A 62 -6.85 -4.45 2.72
N THR A 63 -7.31 -4.81 3.92
CA THR A 63 -8.70 -4.65 4.31
C THR A 63 -9.05 -3.21 4.67
N ASN A 64 -8.12 -2.51 5.32
CA ASN A 64 -8.44 -1.24 5.96
C ASN A 64 -7.98 0.00 5.19
N LEU A 65 -7.09 -0.13 4.24
CA LEU A 65 -6.70 1.01 3.42
C LEU A 65 -7.75 1.25 2.34
N PRO A 66 -7.90 2.50 1.89
CA PRO A 66 -8.87 2.80 0.82
C PRO A 66 -8.54 2.01 -0.45
N ALA A 67 -9.51 1.22 -0.91
CA ALA A 67 -9.29 0.30 -2.02
C ALA A 67 -9.13 1.01 -3.37
N ASP A 68 -9.58 2.25 -3.48
CA ASP A 68 -9.42 3.02 -4.71
C ASP A 68 -8.05 3.69 -4.79
N ARG A 69 -7.26 3.60 -3.74
CA ARG A 69 -5.95 4.25 -3.69
C ARG A 69 -4.82 3.26 -3.44
N PHE A 70 -5.09 2.15 -2.76
CA PHE A 70 -4.08 1.17 -2.42
C PHE A 70 -4.44 -0.17 -3.01
N VAL A 71 -3.49 -0.76 -3.72
CA VAL A 71 -3.70 -2.04 -4.39
C VAL A 71 -2.59 -3.00 -3.97
N ARG A 72 -2.99 -4.21 -3.58
CA ARG A 72 -2.02 -5.24 -3.29
C ARG A 72 -1.54 -5.85 -4.60
N VAL A 73 -0.42 -5.33 -5.10
CA VAL A 73 0.08 -5.70 -6.43
C VAL A 73 0.92 -6.97 -6.40
N HIS A 74 1.26 -7.43 -5.21
CA HIS A 74 2.08 -8.61 -5.02
C HIS A 74 1.80 -9.09 -3.59
N ARG A 75 2.04 -10.38 -3.32
CA ARG A 75 1.79 -10.85 -1.96
C ARG A 75 2.58 -10.07 -0.92
N SER A 76 3.70 -9.48 -1.34
CA SER A 76 4.57 -8.74 -0.43
C SER A 76 4.45 -7.22 -0.54
N TYR A 77 3.61 -6.70 -1.43
CA TYR A 77 3.56 -5.25 -1.65
C TYR A 77 2.15 -4.75 -1.82
N ILE A 78 1.84 -3.69 -1.08
CA ILE A 78 0.62 -2.90 -1.30
C ILE A 78 1.10 -1.52 -1.71
N VAL A 79 0.68 -1.02 -2.87
CA VAL A 79 1.19 0.23 -3.41
C VAL A 79 0.10 1.28 -3.43
N ASN A 80 0.49 2.53 -3.18
CA ASN A 80 -0.38 3.69 -3.34
C ASN A 80 -0.35 4.09 -4.80
N VAL A 81 -1.49 3.95 -5.50
CA VAL A 81 -1.53 4.21 -6.94
C VAL A 81 -1.22 5.66 -7.27
N GLU A 82 -1.47 6.59 -6.33
CA GLU A 82 -1.16 7.99 -6.54
C GLU A 82 0.34 8.25 -6.61
N LYS A 83 1.13 7.29 -6.18
CA LYS A 83 2.59 7.43 -6.16
C LYS A 83 3.26 6.68 -7.29
N ILE A 84 2.50 6.07 -8.18
CA ILE A 84 3.07 5.36 -9.33
C ILE A 84 3.42 6.37 -10.40
N LEU A 85 4.66 6.34 -10.86
CA LEU A 85 5.11 7.19 -11.95
C LEU A 85 4.80 6.53 -13.29
N ARG A 86 5.12 5.24 -13.42
CA ARG A 86 4.86 4.52 -14.66
C ARG A 86 4.89 3.02 -14.41
N ILE A 87 4.34 2.29 -15.34
CA ILE A 87 4.31 0.83 -15.32
C ILE A 87 5.03 0.36 -16.58
N GLU A 88 6.03 -0.50 -16.41
CA GLU A 88 6.73 -1.10 -17.54
C GLU A 88 6.20 -2.51 -17.75
N LEU A 89 5.74 -2.76 -18.96
CA LEU A 89 5.09 -4.02 -19.29
C LEU A 89 6.14 -4.95 -19.88
N TYR A 90 6.39 -6.04 -19.16
CA TYR A 90 7.30 -7.06 -19.63
C TYR A 90 6.48 -8.24 -20.12
N GLU A 91 7.14 -9.07 -20.91
CA GLU A 91 6.50 -10.31 -21.35
C GLU A 91 6.14 -11.16 -20.15
N LYS A 92 5.18 -12.02 -20.37
CA LYS A 92 4.73 -13.00 -19.40
C LYS A 92 3.98 -12.32 -18.28
N GLN A 93 4.38 -12.51 -17.05
CA GLN A 93 3.48 -12.18 -15.95
C GLN A 93 4.11 -11.26 -14.94
N SER A 94 5.11 -10.53 -15.37
CA SER A 94 5.85 -9.69 -14.45
C SER A 94 5.80 -8.27 -14.98
N GLN A 95 5.20 -7.39 -14.21
CA GLN A 95 5.14 -5.97 -14.54
C GLN A 95 5.93 -5.23 -13.50
N MET A 96 6.57 -4.15 -13.90
CA MET A 96 7.39 -3.39 -12.97
C MET A 96 6.81 -2.00 -12.82
N LEU A 97 6.54 -1.64 -11.57
CA LEU A 97 6.05 -0.31 -11.23
C LEU A 97 7.22 0.54 -10.78
N THR A 98 7.35 1.73 -11.36
CA THR A 98 8.32 2.70 -10.87
C THR A 98 7.56 3.79 -10.15
N LEU A 99 7.92 4.02 -8.90
CA LEU A 99 7.26 5.01 -8.08
C LEU A 99 7.92 6.36 -8.23
N LYS A 100 7.26 7.40 -7.75
CA LYS A 100 7.74 8.76 -7.93
C LYS A 100 9.04 9.04 -7.21
N ASN A 101 9.38 8.23 -6.19
CA ASN A 101 10.67 8.35 -5.50
C ASN A 101 11.76 7.51 -6.17
N GLY A 102 11.45 6.79 -7.24
CA GLY A 102 12.42 5.96 -7.94
C GLY A 102 12.41 4.50 -7.55
N ASP A 103 11.71 4.12 -6.50
CA ASP A 103 11.63 2.71 -6.10
C ASP A 103 10.89 1.90 -7.15
N LYS A 104 11.28 0.64 -7.29
CA LYS A 104 10.66 -0.26 -8.25
C LYS A 104 10.00 -1.41 -7.51
N ILE A 105 8.76 -1.68 -7.88
CA ILE A 105 7.93 -2.68 -7.25
C ILE A 105 7.45 -3.64 -8.33
N ARG A 106 7.62 -4.94 -8.09
CA ARG A 106 7.13 -5.95 -9.00
C ARG A 106 5.67 -6.25 -8.71
N ALA A 107 4.86 -6.30 -9.76
CA ALA A 107 3.47 -6.70 -9.65
C ALA A 107 3.31 -8.10 -10.23
N SER A 108 2.59 -8.96 -9.51
CA SER A 108 2.24 -10.27 -10.03
C SER A 108 1.15 -10.13 -11.09
N ALA A 109 0.84 -11.24 -11.79
CA ALA A 109 -0.20 -11.21 -12.81
C ALA A 109 -1.54 -10.80 -12.21
N SER A 110 -1.91 -11.38 -11.07
CA SER A 110 -3.18 -11.02 -10.44
C SER A 110 -3.14 -9.62 -9.85
N GLY A 111 -1.97 -9.21 -9.33
CA GLY A 111 -1.81 -7.86 -8.79
C GLY A 111 -1.92 -6.82 -9.89
N TYR A 112 -1.34 -7.09 -11.05
CA TYR A 112 -1.46 -6.18 -12.17
C TYR A 112 -2.91 -6.08 -12.65
N LYS A 113 -3.62 -7.20 -12.65
CA LYS A 113 -5.03 -7.18 -13.05
C LYS A 113 -5.85 -6.29 -12.11
N ALA A 114 -5.61 -6.40 -10.82
CA ALA A 114 -6.29 -5.56 -9.84
C ALA A 114 -5.93 -4.08 -10.06
N LEU A 115 -4.66 -3.81 -10.36
CA LEU A 115 -4.20 -2.45 -10.58
C LEU A 115 -4.87 -1.84 -11.81
N ARG A 116 -5.01 -2.62 -12.89
CA ARG A 116 -5.67 -2.14 -14.09
C ARG A 116 -7.09 -1.68 -13.81
N THR A 117 -7.79 -2.41 -12.96
CA THR A 117 -9.16 -2.06 -12.61
C THR A 117 -9.22 -0.69 -11.93
N VAL A 118 -8.32 -0.46 -10.98
CA VAL A 118 -8.30 0.81 -10.26
C VAL A 118 -7.91 1.97 -11.18
N LEU A 119 -7.00 1.71 -12.12
CA LEU A 119 -6.51 2.74 -13.03
C LEU A 119 -7.39 2.92 -14.28
N ASN A 120 -8.42 2.11 -14.42
CA ASN A 120 -9.27 2.13 -15.61
C ASN A 120 -8.47 1.88 -16.88
N LEU A 121 -7.56 0.96 -16.81
CA LEU A 121 -6.67 0.68 -17.93
C LEU A 121 -7.10 -0.53 -18.74
#